data_4395c29fe1b00bf11b80a785fe535ace
#
_entry.id   4395c29fe1b00bf11b80a785fe535ace
#
_cell.length_a   1.000
_cell.length_b   1.000
_cell.length_c   1.000
_cell.angle_alpha   90.00
_cell.angle_beta   90.00
_cell.angle_gamma   90.00
#
_symmetry.space_group_name_H-M   'P 1'
#
loop_
_entity.id
_entity.type
_entity.pdbx_description
1 polymer ?
#
loop_
_entity_poly.entity_id
_entity_poly.type
_entity_poly.pdbx_seq_one_letter_code
_entity_poly.pdbx_strand_id
1 'polypeptide(L)'
;MRRTHSDIARTICIATGAAAVASAGALAICANSLFRFALDSQYKKSMFRQSPPDDPERERLMNTGEAREAGVWFQETKQPVTITSFDGLTLHGWLFDPDCISPKPHLYAICCHGYTGEPAEMATWAHRFARLGFTVLVPAQRAHEMSEGRYTGMGWLERND
;
A
#
# COMPACT_ATOMS: atom_id res chain seq x y z
N MET A 1 -6.60 4.52 63.75
CA MET A 1 -5.66 3.51 63.24
C MET A 1 -4.62 4.25 62.40
N ARG A 2 -3.37 4.46 62.89
CA ARG A 2 -2.32 5.17 62.12
C ARG A 2 -1.64 4.19 61.21
N ARG A 3 -1.67 4.44 59.88
CA ARG A 3 -0.88 3.67 58.91
C ARG A 3 0.60 3.81 59.21
N THR A 4 1.35 2.72 59.19
CA THR A 4 2.78 2.74 59.38
C THR A 4 3.51 3.26 58.15
N HIS A 5 4.72 3.78 58.29
CA HIS A 5 5.52 4.24 57.15
C HIS A 5 5.76 3.12 56.12
N SER A 6 5.85 1.88 56.56
CA SER A 6 5.99 0.70 55.67
C SER A 6 4.72 0.43 54.86
N ASP A 7 3.53 0.64 55.42
CA ASP A 7 2.27 0.45 54.69
C ASP A 7 2.10 1.52 53.63
N ILE A 8 2.50 2.76 53.91
CA ILE A 8 2.48 3.86 52.94
C ILE A 8 3.43 3.58 51.79
N ALA A 9 4.68 3.21 52.09
CA ALA A 9 5.68 2.88 51.07
C ALA A 9 5.23 1.72 50.15
N ARG A 10 4.70 0.66 50.75
CA ARG A 10 4.14 -0.48 50.02
C ARG A 10 2.98 -0.09 49.11
N THR A 11 2.07 0.76 49.58
CA THR A 11 0.94 1.26 48.78
C THR A 11 1.42 2.12 47.62
N ILE A 12 2.41 2.98 47.84
CA ILE A 12 3.02 3.79 46.76
C ILE A 12 3.68 2.88 45.69
N CYS A 13 4.48 1.92 46.08
CA CYS A 13 5.13 1.00 45.15
C CYS A 13 4.10 0.20 44.31
N ILE A 14 3.03 -0.28 44.93
CA ILE A 14 1.97 -1.00 44.21
C ILE A 14 1.23 -0.07 43.25
N ALA A 15 0.90 1.15 43.67
CA ALA A 15 0.20 2.13 42.82
C ALA A 15 1.07 2.55 41.63
N THR A 16 2.37 2.81 41.86
CA THR A 16 3.32 3.17 40.79
C THR A 16 3.52 2.01 39.81
N GLY A 17 3.65 0.79 40.30
CA GLY A 17 3.74 -0.41 39.46
C GLY A 17 2.49 -0.63 38.62
N ALA A 18 1.31 -0.49 39.22
CA ALA A 18 0.04 -0.60 38.49
C ALA A 18 -0.11 0.48 37.41
N ALA A 19 0.27 1.73 37.72
CA ALA A 19 0.24 2.82 36.74
C ALA A 19 1.22 2.56 35.58
N ALA A 20 2.43 2.07 35.86
CA ALA A 20 3.41 1.72 34.83
C ALA A 20 2.91 0.61 33.89
N VAL A 21 2.30 -0.44 34.44
CA VAL A 21 1.69 -1.54 33.66
C VAL A 21 0.52 -1.03 32.81
N ALA A 22 -0.35 -0.19 33.37
CA ALA A 22 -1.48 0.39 32.63
C ALA A 22 -0.98 1.29 31.48
N SER A 23 0.05 2.10 31.71
CA SER A 23 0.65 2.95 30.67
C SER A 23 1.30 2.13 29.56
N ALA A 24 2.05 1.09 29.89
CA ALA A 24 2.66 0.19 28.91
C ALA A 24 1.59 -0.54 28.09
N GLY A 25 0.50 -0.99 28.72
CA GLY A 25 -0.64 -1.61 28.05
C GLY A 25 -1.33 -0.64 27.08
N ALA A 26 -1.58 0.60 27.50
CA ALA A 26 -2.18 1.63 26.64
C ALA A 26 -1.28 1.94 25.43
N LEU A 27 0.03 2.08 25.64
CA LEU A 27 0.99 2.30 24.54
C LEU A 27 1.00 1.14 23.56
N ALA A 28 0.98 -0.11 24.04
CA ALA A 28 0.94 -1.29 23.18
C ALA A 28 -0.34 -1.34 22.33
N ILE A 29 -1.50 -1.00 22.92
CA ILE A 29 -2.77 -0.92 22.20
C ILE A 29 -2.72 0.17 21.14
N CYS A 30 -2.22 1.36 21.47
CA CYS A 30 -2.06 2.46 20.51
C CYS A 30 -1.12 2.08 19.36
N ALA A 31 0.04 1.52 19.68
CA ALA A 31 1.01 1.09 18.68
C ALA A 31 0.43 0.02 17.74
N ASN A 32 -0.26 -0.99 18.28
CA ASN A 32 -0.93 -2.01 17.48
C ASN A 32 -2.05 -1.41 16.61
N SER A 33 -2.80 -0.45 17.13
CA SER A 33 -3.87 0.21 16.37
C SER A 33 -3.31 1.04 15.21
N LEU A 34 -2.22 1.78 15.44
CA LEU A 34 -1.53 2.54 14.41
C LEU A 34 -0.90 1.63 13.36
N PHE A 35 -0.24 0.55 13.80
CA PHE A 35 0.32 -0.46 12.89
C PHE A 35 -0.76 -1.03 11.97
N ARG A 36 -1.88 -1.47 12.54
CA ARG A 36 -2.99 -2.03 11.75
C ARG A 36 -3.65 -0.99 10.85
N PHE A 37 -3.77 0.24 11.32
CA PHE A 37 -4.29 1.34 10.50
C PHE A 37 -3.42 1.61 9.28
N ALA A 38 -2.11 1.67 9.47
CA ALA A 38 -1.18 2.03 8.41
C ALA A 38 -0.82 0.85 7.50
N LEU A 39 -0.62 -0.36 8.00
CA LEU A 39 0.00 -1.45 7.23
C LEU A 39 -0.88 -2.66 6.96
N ASP A 40 -1.99 -2.84 7.68
CA ASP A 40 -2.87 -3.99 7.53
C ASP A 40 -4.00 -3.68 6.53
N SER A 41 -3.84 -4.11 5.28
CA SER A 41 -4.86 -3.88 4.23
C SER A 41 -6.21 -4.53 4.52
N GLN A 42 -6.25 -5.56 5.36
CA GLN A 42 -7.48 -6.27 5.75
C GLN A 42 -8.17 -5.65 6.97
N TYR A 43 -7.53 -4.71 7.65
CA TYR A 43 -8.13 -4.04 8.80
C TYR A 43 -9.21 -3.07 8.35
N LYS A 44 -10.44 -3.21 8.90
CA LYS A 44 -11.62 -2.43 8.48
C LYS A 44 -11.45 -0.91 8.52
N LYS A 45 -10.58 -0.41 9.40
CA LYS A 45 -10.28 1.02 9.57
C LYS A 45 -8.93 1.41 8.97
N SER A 46 -8.31 0.56 8.16
CA SER A 46 -7.02 0.87 7.56
C SER A 46 -7.12 1.99 6.53
N MET A 47 -6.00 2.62 6.24
CA MET A 47 -5.88 3.63 5.18
C MET A 47 -6.30 3.10 3.82
N PHE A 48 -6.07 1.81 3.55
CA PHE A 48 -6.42 1.14 2.28
C PHE A 48 -7.92 1.04 2.01
N ARG A 49 -8.75 1.23 3.04
CA ARG A 49 -10.21 1.14 2.94
C ARG A 49 -10.91 2.48 3.12
N GLN A 50 -10.15 3.54 3.24
CA GLN A 50 -10.69 4.89 3.29
C GLN A 50 -10.74 5.44 1.87
N SER A 51 -11.87 6.00 1.48
CA SER A 51 -11.95 6.77 0.25
C SER A 51 -10.94 7.92 0.34
N PRO A 52 -10.18 8.20 -0.73
CA PRO A 52 -9.34 9.37 -0.76
C PRO A 52 -10.17 10.61 -0.43
N PRO A 53 -9.60 11.60 0.27
CA PRO A 53 -10.29 12.86 0.46
C PRO A 53 -10.61 13.48 -0.90
N ASP A 54 -11.74 14.17 -0.99
CA ASP A 54 -12.12 14.94 -2.17
C ASP A 54 -11.03 16.00 -2.40
N ASP A 55 -10.15 15.74 -3.33
CA ASP A 55 -9.08 16.64 -3.75
C ASP A 55 -9.41 17.17 -5.15
N PRO A 56 -9.87 18.41 -5.28
CA PRO A 56 -10.20 19.00 -6.59
C PRO A 56 -9.03 19.06 -7.56
N GLU A 57 -7.80 19.13 -7.07
CA GLU A 57 -6.61 19.13 -7.91
C GLU A 57 -6.31 17.73 -8.45
N ARG A 58 -6.43 16.70 -7.60
CA ARG A 58 -6.34 15.30 -8.01
C ARG A 58 -7.43 14.98 -9.05
N GLU A 59 -8.66 15.40 -8.81
CA GLU A 59 -9.77 15.19 -9.75
C GLU A 59 -9.51 15.86 -11.10
N ARG A 60 -8.98 17.07 -11.12
CA ARG A 60 -8.59 17.75 -12.36
C ARG A 60 -7.49 17.01 -13.10
N LEU A 61 -6.46 16.52 -12.42
CA LEU A 61 -5.38 15.76 -13.02
C LEU A 61 -5.86 14.44 -13.61
N MET A 62 -6.75 13.74 -12.90
CA MET A 62 -7.33 12.47 -13.33
C MET A 62 -8.38 12.63 -14.44
N ASN A 63 -8.96 13.82 -14.60
CA ASN A 63 -9.99 14.12 -15.59
C ASN A 63 -9.48 14.83 -16.85
N THR A 64 -8.17 14.88 -17.08
CA THR A 64 -7.61 15.37 -18.34
C THR A 64 -8.03 14.43 -19.49
N GLY A 65 -8.06 14.96 -20.73
CA GLY A 65 -8.32 14.13 -21.90
C GLY A 65 -7.34 12.97 -22.02
N GLU A 66 -6.06 13.24 -21.74
CA GLU A 66 -5.00 12.23 -21.75
C GLU A 66 -5.22 11.14 -20.67
N ALA A 67 -5.60 11.52 -19.45
CA ALA A 67 -5.84 10.55 -18.38
C ALA A 67 -7.04 9.63 -18.70
N ARG A 68 -8.09 10.17 -19.31
CA ARG A 68 -9.25 9.39 -19.75
C ARG A 68 -8.90 8.43 -20.88
N GLU A 69 -8.17 8.91 -21.90
CA GLU A 69 -7.67 8.07 -22.99
C GLU A 69 -6.81 6.93 -22.46
N ALA A 70 -5.85 7.25 -21.60
CA ALA A 70 -4.98 6.27 -20.97
C ALA A 70 -5.76 5.26 -20.10
N GLY A 71 -6.79 5.71 -19.40
CA GLY A 71 -7.65 4.83 -18.60
C GLY A 71 -8.42 3.84 -19.46
N VAL A 72 -8.99 4.27 -20.58
CA VAL A 72 -9.65 3.39 -21.56
C VAL A 72 -8.64 2.40 -22.14
N TRP A 73 -7.51 2.90 -22.66
CA TRP A 73 -6.43 2.08 -23.20
C TRP A 73 -5.98 1.01 -22.18
N PHE A 74 -5.77 1.40 -20.91
CA PHE A 74 -5.37 0.48 -19.84
C PHE A 74 -6.36 -0.68 -19.70
N GLN A 75 -7.67 -0.40 -19.67
CA GLN A 75 -8.69 -1.43 -19.51
C GLN A 75 -8.81 -2.36 -20.73
N GLU A 76 -8.62 -1.82 -21.93
CA GLU A 76 -8.80 -2.57 -23.18
C GLU A 76 -7.57 -3.42 -23.56
N THR A 77 -6.36 -3.02 -23.13
CA THR A 77 -5.12 -3.66 -23.58
C THR A 77 -4.38 -4.45 -22.51
N LYS A 78 -4.80 -4.35 -21.23
CA LYS A 78 -4.14 -5.03 -20.12
C LYS A 78 -4.14 -6.54 -20.25
N GLN A 79 -2.99 -7.16 -20.11
CA GLN A 79 -2.80 -8.60 -20.08
C GLN A 79 -2.43 -9.03 -18.66
N PRO A 80 -3.18 -9.93 -18.02
CA PRO A 80 -2.90 -10.34 -16.66
C PRO A 80 -1.62 -11.20 -16.61
N VAL A 81 -0.77 -10.89 -15.65
CA VAL A 81 0.42 -11.70 -15.33
C VAL A 81 0.46 -12.00 -13.84
N THR A 82 1.06 -13.11 -13.48
CA THR A 82 1.24 -13.52 -12.09
C THR A 82 2.66 -14.02 -11.86
N ILE A 83 3.18 -13.74 -10.68
CA ILE A 83 4.44 -14.32 -10.19
C ILE A 83 4.24 -14.87 -8.78
N THR A 84 5.13 -15.75 -8.35
CA THR A 84 5.22 -16.18 -6.96
C THR A 84 6.35 -15.40 -6.29
N SER A 85 6.02 -14.67 -5.23
CA SER A 85 7.01 -13.93 -4.44
C SER A 85 7.98 -14.86 -3.72
N PHE A 86 9.06 -14.31 -3.17
CA PHE A 86 10.07 -15.07 -2.43
C PHE A 86 9.51 -15.81 -1.20
N ASP A 87 8.42 -15.31 -0.63
CA ASP A 87 7.73 -15.88 0.54
C ASP A 87 6.44 -16.64 0.18
N GLY A 88 6.24 -16.95 -1.11
CA GLY A 88 5.20 -17.84 -1.60
C GLY A 88 3.84 -17.19 -1.87
N LEU A 89 3.74 -15.86 -1.86
CA LEU A 89 2.51 -15.15 -2.23
C LEU A 89 2.33 -15.14 -3.76
N THR A 90 1.10 -15.25 -4.21
CA THR A 90 0.75 -14.98 -5.61
C THR A 90 0.57 -13.48 -5.80
N LEU A 91 1.44 -12.88 -6.60
CA LEU A 91 1.36 -11.47 -6.96
C LEU A 91 0.86 -11.32 -8.37
N HIS A 92 0.04 -10.31 -8.60
CA HIS A 92 -0.59 -10.00 -9.86
C HIS A 92 -0.01 -8.72 -10.46
N GLY A 93 -0.17 -8.58 -11.76
CA GLY A 93 0.21 -7.38 -12.49
C GLY A 93 -0.44 -7.35 -13.87
N TRP A 94 -0.23 -6.25 -14.55
CA TRP A 94 -0.74 -6.01 -15.89
C TRP A 94 0.44 -5.75 -16.82
N LEU A 95 0.54 -6.56 -17.87
CA LEU A 95 1.51 -6.39 -18.95
C LEU A 95 0.84 -5.69 -20.11
N PHE A 96 1.57 -4.80 -20.75
CA PHE A 96 1.14 -4.04 -21.92
C PHE A 96 2.19 -4.15 -23.02
N ASP A 97 1.76 -4.47 -24.20
CA ASP A 97 2.60 -4.43 -25.38
C ASP A 97 2.87 -2.98 -25.83
N PRO A 98 3.96 -2.74 -26.57
CA PRO A 98 4.22 -1.45 -27.18
C PRO A 98 3.05 -0.99 -28.06
N ASP A 99 2.59 0.25 -27.84
CA ASP A 99 1.53 0.88 -28.62
C ASP A 99 2.10 1.91 -29.58
N CYS A 100 2.87 1.44 -30.57
CA CYS A 100 3.51 2.28 -31.58
C CYS A 100 3.90 1.49 -32.82
N ILE A 101 4.17 2.23 -33.92
CA ILE A 101 4.57 1.65 -35.22
C ILE A 101 5.96 0.96 -35.17
N SER A 102 6.85 1.45 -34.29
CA SER A 102 8.23 0.97 -34.18
C SER A 102 8.55 0.57 -32.75
N PRO A 103 8.13 -0.63 -32.31
CA PRO A 103 8.46 -1.16 -31.00
C PRO A 103 9.98 -1.22 -30.80
N LYS A 104 10.41 -0.96 -29.59
CA LYS A 104 11.83 -1.05 -29.21
C LYS A 104 12.06 -2.39 -28.52
N PRO A 105 12.60 -3.40 -29.23
CA PRO A 105 12.85 -4.70 -28.65
C PRO A 105 13.80 -4.58 -27.46
N HIS A 106 13.54 -5.35 -26.41
CA HIS A 106 14.34 -5.39 -25.17
C HIS A 106 14.27 -4.12 -24.29
N LEU A 107 13.35 -3.19 -24.55
CA LEU A 107 13.09 -2.08 -23.63
C LEU A 107 11.84 -2.34 -22.83
N TYR A 108 11.98 -2.30 -21.51
CA TYR A 108 10.93 -2.56 -20.55
C TYR A 108 10.79 -1.38 -19.61
N ALA A 109 9.56 -1.10 -19.17
CA ALA A 109 9.26 -0.14 -18.13
C ALA A 109 8.42 -0.80 -17.04
N ILE A 110 8.68 -0.46 -15.79
CA ILE A 110 7.87 -0.90 -14.64
C ILE A 110 7.28 0.34 -14.00
N CYS A 111 5.95 0.41 -13.93
CA CYS A 111 5.21 1.53 -13.33
C CYS A 111 4.56 1.08 -12.02
N CYS A 112 5.20 1.39 -10.90
CA CYS A 112 4.70 1.04 -9.57
C CYS A 112 3.75 2.11 -9.03
N HIS A 113 2.59 1.70 -8.53
CA HIS A 113 1.64 2.59 -7.87
C HIS A 113 2.12 3.01 -6.47
N GLY A 114 1.49 4.05 -5.91
CA GLY A 114 1.80 4.54 -4.57
C GLY A 114 1.30 3.61 -3.44
N TYR A 115 1.65 3.95 -2.22
CA TYR A 115 1.43 3.18 -1.00
C TYR A 115 0.00 2.67 -0.78
N THR A 116 -1.03 3.48 -1.02
CA THR A 116 -2.45 3.08 -0.91
C THR A 116 -3.15 3.08 -2.26
N GLY A 117 -2.36 3.16 -3.33
CA GLY A 117 -2.85 3.25 -4.69
C GLY A 117 -3.18 1.90 -5.31
N GLU A 118 -3.51 1.92 -6.57
CA GLU A 118 -3.81 0.75 -7.37
C GLU A 118 -3.16 0.86 -8.76
N PRO A 119 -2.94 -0.27 -9.46
CA PRO A 119 -2.32 -0.28 -10.80
C PRO A 119 -2.94 0.69 -11.80
N ALA A 120 -4.25 0.88 -11.77
CA ALA A 120 -4.96 1.76 -12.70
C ALA A 120 -4.52 3.23 -12.58
N GLU A 121 -4.00 3.67 -11.44
CA GLU A 121 -3.43 5.03 -11.27
C GLU A 121 -2.21 5.27 -12.16
N MET A 122 -1.55 4.20 -12.59
CA MET A 122 -0.38 4.27 -13.46
C MET A 122 -0.72 4.32 -14.96
N ALA A 123 -2.00 4.30 -15.32
CA ALA A 123 -2.45 4.22 -16.71
C ALA A 123 -1.78 5.27 -17.61
N THR A 124 -1.72 6.53 -17.19
CA THR A 124 -1.12 7.61 -17.99
C THR A 124 0.37 7.37 -18.25
N TRP A 125 1.11 6.94 -17.23
CA TRP A 125 2.52 6.65 -17.37
C TRP A 125 2.77 5.40 -18.21
N ALA A 126 2.00 4.34 -17.96
CA ALA A 126 2.08 3.12 -18.74
C ALA A 126 1.81 3.37 -20.23
N HIS A 127 0.76 4.13 -20.56
CA HIS A 127 0.42 4.49 -21.93
C HIS A 127 1.52 5.32 -22.60
N ARG A 128 2.09 6.30 -21.89
CA ARG A 128 3.23 7.09 -22.42
C ARG A 128 4.43 6.21 -22.77
N PHE A 129 4.81 5.28 -21.90
CA PHE A 129 5.90 4.34 -22.18
C PHE A 129 5.57 3.38 -23.32
N ALA A 130 4.35 2.85 -23.37
CA ALA A 130 3.91 1.99 -24.47
C ALA A 130 3.97 2.73 -25.81
N ARG A 131 3.53 3.97 -25.87
CA ARG A 131 3.65 4.83 -27.08
C ARG A 131 5.10 5.15 -27.46
N LEU A 132 6.02 5.14 -26.52
CA LEU A 132 7.45 5.27 -26.78
C LEU A 132 8.10 3.95 -27.26
N GLY A 133 7.33 2.87 -27.31
CA GLY A 133 7.78 1.57 -27.82
C GLY A 133 8.28 0.57 -26.76
N PHE A 134 7.99 0.82 -25.48
CA PHE A 134 8.36 -0.07 -24.37
C PHE A 134 7.26 -1.12 -24.14
N THR A 135 7.68 -2.32 -23.77
CA THR A 135 6.81 -3.26 -23.05
C THR A 135 6.70 -2.79 -21.60
N VAL A 136 5.49 -2.67 -21.07
CA VAL A 136 5.25 -2.06 -19.75
C VAL A 136 4.65 -3.08 -18.81
N LEU A 137 5.22 -3.17 -17.61
CA LEU A 137 4.65 -3.91 -16.48
C LEU A 137 4.11 -2.92 -15.44
N VAL A 138 2.86 -3.14 -15.03
CA VAL A 138 2.23 -2.41 -13.93
C VAL A 138 1.86 -3.43 -12.86
N PRO A 139 2.72 -3.64 -11.84
CA PRO A 139 2.44 -4.61 -10.78
C PRO A 139 1.38 -4.08 -9.81
N ALA A 140 0.53 -4.97 -9.32
CA ALA A 140 -0.18 -4.79 -8.06
C ALA A 140 0.74 -5.27 -6.95
N GLN A 141 1.21 -4.36 -6.11
CA GLN A 141 2.11 -4.70 -5.01
C GLN A 141 1.40 -5.63 -4.02
N ARG A 142 2.17 -6.36 -3.18
CA ARG A 142 1.58 -7.22 -2.15
C ARG A 142 0.55 -6.48 -1.30
N ALA A 143 -0.49 -7.17 -0.89
CA ALA A 143 -1.61 -6.61 -0.12
C ALA A 143 -2.47 -5.56 -0.86
N HIS A 144 -2.27 -5.40 -2.17
CA HIS A 144 -3.06 -4.49 -3.01
C HIS A 144 -3.80 -5.27 -4.10
N GLU A 145 -4.98 -4.77 -4.49
CA GLU A 145 -5.83 -5.33 -5.54
C GLU A 145 -5.98 -6.86 -5.43
N MET A 146 -5.55 -7.61 -6.44
CA MET A 146 -5.64 -9.07 -6.49
C MET A 146 -4.40 -9.78 -5.93
N SER A 147 -3.33 -9.05 -5.63
CA SER A 147 -2.11 -9.63 -5.05
C SER A 147 -2.34 -10.07 -3.61
N GLU A 148 -1.84 -11.26 -3.31
CA GLU A 148 -1.90 -11.80 -1.95
C GLU A 148 -1.05 -10.99 -0.98
N GLY A 149 -1.26 -11.26 0.29
CA GLY A 149 -0.60 -10.59 1.39
C GLY A 149 -1.60 -9.86 2.28
N ARG A 150 -1.14 -9.49 3.44
CA ARG A 150 -1.94 -8.75 4.42
C ARG A 150 -1.32 -7.41 4.76
N TYR A 151 -0.01 -7.36 4.80
CA TYR A 151 0.73 -6.20 5.24
C TYR A 151 1.53 -5.61 4.11
N THR A 152 1.47 -4.29 4.00
CA THR A 152 2.35 -3.53 3.12
C THR A 152 3.69 -3.35 3.81
N GLY A 153 4.79 -3.69 3.14
CA GLY A 153 6.13 -3.64 3.68
C GLY A 153 6.84 -2.30 3.50
N MET A 154 6.17 -1.28 2.96
CA MET A 154 6.75 0.05 2.69
C MET A 154 8.05 -0.01 1.86
N GLY A 155 8.10 -0.90 0.89
CA GLY A 155 9.28 -1.16 0.07
C GLY A 155 10.27 -2.16 0.68
N TRP A 156 10.14 -2.50 1.95
CA TRP A 156 11.07 -3.44 2.59
C TRP A 156 10.85 -4.89 2.17
N LEU A 157 9.61 -5.33 2.12
CA LEU A 157 9.24 -6.67 1.64
C LEU A 157 9.19 -6.68 0.10
N GLU A 158 8.59 -5.68 -0.48
CA GLU A 158 8.32 -5.52 -1.91
C GLU A 158 9.59 -5.52 -2.76
N ARG A 159 10.76 -5.14 -2.19
CA ARG A 159 12.03 -5.18 -2.92
C ARG A 159 12.47 -6.57 -3.38
N ASN A 160 11.88 -7.61 -2.81
CA ASN A 160 12.20 -9.00 -3.14
C ASN A 160 11.11 -9.66 -4.00
N ASP A 161 10.02 -8.93 -4.29
CA ASP A 161 8.95 -9.35 -5.16
C ASP A 161 9.31 -9.06 -6.63
#